data_80532b5ac495ea01568f29964bd87d8c
#
_entry.id   80532b5ac495ea01568f29964bd87d8c
#
_cell.length_a   1.000
_cell.length_b   1.000
_cell.length_c   1.000
_cell.angle_alpha   90.00
_cell.angle_beta   90.00
_cell.angle_gamma   90.00
#
_symmetry.space_group_name_H-M   'P 1'
#
loop_
_entity.id
_entity.type
_entity.pdbx_description
1 polymer ?
#
loop_
_entity_poly.entity_id
_entity_poly.type
_entity_poly.pdbx_seq_one_letter_code
_entity_poly.pdbx_strand_id
1 'polypeptide(L)'
;MKYEKYLIKKGKVDLLSSLKLLDKNIINKKLREYGLKNINELKDYIIERFETCLDMSKDDKFTQMYFIRLLEHENSEFMSAYVQDIEDLLIFVYVKGKHYSYYIPTEIKAIIKNMLKEMSSEEQFNLQTAANTPIVKDLRELLNALVVKDLKHIGELFLINRLSNKPKKELVNIIYNTLINEDKLAEVIERFIDKEFNLLKDLLDNKGTIQNNKISVEQYHFLYMLGIVFLFRRDDKFYISMTDDVYNTIKKMDIKKFEKIVDENTRAYNLIKAMVELYGVVSYGEMDYYYSLYYGNGKELDIPSNALYFSDRLDNIVQIHTEHNLYFVNYILDNEKFESILNDIINRQRKIKRKPIKIGDLLKYLDNNYYEDNDSKRKFKKYLKKNGILDENIEEIILNISRMYRLGSTFIGTTFDMLDDYGLEVTEDNMQEILNYLTDIYNNTRIWNNNGWTPIEMRKEYEKNNN
;
A
#
# COMPACT_ATOMS: atom_id res chain seq x y z
N MET A 1 18.76 6.27 12.72
CA MET A 1 19.93 5.46 12.30
C MET A 1 20.66 6.22 11.21
N LYS A 2 21.93 6.54 11.38
CA LYS A 2 22.72 7.10 10.29
C LYS A 2 22.76 6.02 9.22
N TYR A 3 22.25 6.31 8.00
CA TYR A 3 22.47 5.47 6.85
C TYR A 3 23.96 5.44 6.57
N GLU A 4 24.69 4.52 7.21
CA GLU A 4 26.10 4.34 6.97
C GLU A 4 26.24 3.79 5.54
N LYS A 5 27.03 4.51 4.74
CA LYS A 5 27.33 4.15 3.35
C LYS A 5 28.18 2.89 3.37
N TYR A 6 27.58 1.76 3.01
CA TYR A 6 28.31 0.50 2.86
C TYR A 6 28.91 0.43 1.47
N LEU A 7 30.26 0.40 1.42
CA LEU A 7 31.00 0.14 0.20
C LEU A 7 31.18 -1.37 0.01
N ILE A 8 30.51 -1.95 -0.98
CA ILE A 8 30.67 -3.36 -1.34
C ILE A 8 31.73 -3.50 -2.40
N LYS A 9 32.78 -4.30 -2.14
CA LYS A 9 33.64 -4.84 -3.18
C LYS A 9 32.89 -5.96 -3.91
N LYS A 10 32.90 -5.91 -5.26
CA LYS A 10 32.25 -6.91 -6.13
C LYS A 10 32.56 -8.34 -5.66
N GLY A 11 31.56 -9.13 -5.29
CA GLY A 11 31.70 -10.54 -4.94
C GLY A 11 30.44 -11.09 -4.26
N LYS A 12 30.35 -12.41 -4.12
CA LYS A 12 29.34 -13.07 -3.27
C LYS A 12 29.60 -12.66 -1.83
N VAL A 13 28.64 -12.02 -1.18
CA VAL A 13 28.78 -11.52 0.17
C VAL A 13 27.94 -12.40 1.10
N ASP A 14 28.61 -13.16 1.97
CA ASP A 14 27.98 -13.91 3.05
C ASP A 14 27.57 -12.98 4.22
N LEU A 15 26.66 -13.46 5.07
CA LEU A 15 26.11 -12.65 6.17
C LEU A 15 27.19 -12.20 7.15
N LEU A 16 28.15 -13.07 7.48
CA LEU A 16 29.23 -12.72 8.41
C LEU A 16 30.13 -11.62 7.86
N SER A 17 30.48 -11.71 6.57
CA SER A 17 31.26 -10.67 5.88
C SER A 17 30.50 -9.35 5.81
N SER A 18 29.20 -9.40 5.58
CA SER A 18 28.32 -8.24 5.58
C SER A 18 28.26 -7.56 6.94
N LEU A 19 28.07 -8.33 8.01
CA LEU A 19 28.08 -7.82 9.39
C LEU A 19 29.43 -7.18 9.78
N LYS A 20 30.55 -7.70 9.29
CA LYS A 20 31.89 -7.13 9.53
C LYS A 20 32.11 -5.79 8.82
N LEU A 21 31.30 -5.43 7.84
CA LEU A 21 31.33 -4.13 7.18
C LEU A 21 30.60 -3.05 7.99
N LEU A 22 29.73 -3.45 8.93
CA LEU A 22 29.01 -2.54 9.82
C LEU A 22 29.95 -1.85 10.82
N ASP A 23 29.58 -0.64 11.23
CA ASP A 23 30.29 0.04 12.32
C ASP A 23 30.27 -0.81 13.59
N LYS A 24 31.43 -0.84 14.30
CA LYS A 24 31.56 -1.61 15.52
C LYS A 24 30.56 -1.19 16.62
N ASN A 25 30.13 0.07 16.61
CA ASN A 25 29.16 0.57 17.59
C ASN A 25 27.77 -0.02 17.31
N ILE A 26 27.38 -0.16 16.03
CA ILE A 26 26.12 -0.78 15.63
C ILE A 26 26.14 -2.26 16.05
N ILE A 27 27.22 -2.98 15.73
CA ILE A 27 27.36 -4.39 16.12
C ILE A 27 27.29 -4.54 17.65
N ASN A 28 28.03 -3.73 18.38
CA ASN A 28 28.06 -3.77 19.85
C ASN A 28 26.70 -3.41 20.47
N LYS A 29 25.93 -2.50 19.84
CA LYS A 29 24.56 -2.17 20.25
C LYS A 29 23.66 -3.38 20.07
N LYS A 30 23.67 -4.01 18.88
CA LYS A 30 22.87 -5.21 18.59
C LYS A 30 23.24 -6.41 19.47
N LEU A 31 24.52 -6.63 19.73
CA LEU A 31 24.98 -7.69 20.63
C LEU A 31 24.43 -7.49 22.07
N ARG A 32 24.42 -6.26 22.58
CA ARG A 32 23.84 -5.95 23.88
C ARG A 32 22.33 -6.08 23.92
N GLU A 33 21.66 -5.61 22.86
CA GLU A 33 20.21 -5.66 22.73
C GLU A 33 19.67 -7.09 22.75
N TYR A 34 20.39 -8.00 22.08
CA TYR A 34 19.99 -9.42 22.00
C TYR A 34 20.69 -10.33 23.02
N GLY A 35 21.51 -9.79 23.90
CA GLY A 35 22.24 -10.57 24.93
C GLY A 35 23.32 -11.50 24.38
N LEU A 36 23.88 -11.18 23.20
CA LEU A 36 24.84 -12.00 22.45
C LEU A 36 26.28 -11.59 22.77
N LYS A 37 27.24 -12.54 22.67
CA LYS A 37 28.62 -12.33 23.06
C LYS A 37 29.53 -11.89 21.91
N ASN A 38 29.21 -12.28 20.69
CA ASN A 38 30.05 -12.03 19.52
C ASN A 38 29.28 -12.03 18.21
N ILE A 39 29.97 -11.61 17.15
CA ILE A 39 29.38 -11.45 15.81
C ILE A 39 28.93 -12.77 15.17
N ASN A 40 29.51 -13.92 15.56
CA ASN A 40 29.06 -15.22 15.05
C ASN A 40 27.72 -15.59 15.68
N GLU A 41 27.55 -15.39 16.99
CA GLU A 41 26.26 -15.55 17.66
C GLU A 41 25.20 -14.62 17.08
N LEU A 42 25.57 -13.39 16.72
CA LEU A 42 24.67 -12.46 16.05
C LEU A 42 24.25 -12.99 14.66
N LYS A 43 25.20 -13.52 13.88
CA LYS A 43 24.91 -14.16 12.60
C LYS A 43 23.91 -15.29 12.75
N ASP A 44 24.14 -16.21 13.70
CA ASP A 44 23.30 -17.39 13.91
C ASP A 44 21.89 -16.99 14.40
N TYR A 45 21.82 -16.01 15.32
CA TYR A 45 20.55 -15.43 15.77
C TYR A 45 19.73 -14.80 14.64
N ILE A 46 20.38 -14.11 13.74
CA ILE A 46 19.73 -13.51 12.57
C ILE A 46 19.14 -14.57 11.65
N ILE A 47 19.91 -15.64 11.38
CA ILE A 47 19.46 -16.75 10.54
C ILE A 47 18.23 -17.42 11.17
N GLU A 48 18.29 -17.77 12.45
CA GLU A 48 17.19 -18.41 13.18
C GLU A 48 15.93 -17.54 13.20
N ARG A 49 16.09 -16.25 13.49
CA ARG A 49 14.98 -15.30 13.49
C ARG A 49 14.36 -15.15 12.10
N PHE A 50 15.18 -15.13 11.06
CA PHE A 50 14.70 -15.03 9.69
C PHE A 50 13.94 -16.30 9.26
N GLU A 51 14.44 -17.49 9.59
CA GLU A 51 13.74 -18.77 9.37
C GLU A 51 12.40 -18.80 10.11
N THR A 52 12.36 -18.35 11.38
CA THR A 52 11.14 -18.26 12.16
C THR A 52 10.12 -17.31 11.53
N CYS A 53 10.53 -16.14 11.08
CA CYS A 53 9.66 -15.18 10.40
C CYS A 53 9.10 -15.75 9.09
N LEU A 54 9.92 -16.48 8.33
CA LEU A 54 9.48 -17.15 7.11
C LEU A 54 8.48 -18.29 7.39
N ASP A 55 8.71 -19.09 8.44
CA ASP A 55 7.78 -20.14 8.84
C ASP A 55 6.41 -19.57 9.24
N MET A 56 6.38 -18.45 9.94
CA MET A 56 5.15 -17.75 10.29
C MET A 56 4.44 -17.14 9.06
N SER A 57 5.16 -16.85 7.98
CA SER A 57 4.64 -16.27 6.75
C SER A 57 4.28 -17.27 5.67
N LYS A 58 4.42 -18.57 5.93
CA LYS A 58 4.13 -19.65 4.94
C LYS A 58 2.71 -19.58 4.36
N ASP A 59 1.77 -19.09 5.13
CA ASP A 59 0.37 -18.91 4.71
C ASP A 59 0.06 -17.53 4.15
N ASP A 60 1.02 -16.58 4.21
CA ASP A 60 0.85 -15.22 3.73
C ASP A 60 1.50 -15.02 2.34
N LYS A 61 0.65 -15.11 1.31
CA LYS A 61 1.06 -14.90 -0.08
C LYS A 61 1.69 -13.52 -0.33
N PHE A 62 1.29 -12.50 0.41
CA PHE A 62 1.81 -11.14 0.23
C PHE A 62 3.29 -11.08 0.64
N THR A 63 3.64 -11.66 1.77
CA THR A 63 5.01 -11.80 2.25
C THR A 63 5.85 -12.67 1.30
N GLN A 64 5.29 -13.75 0.77
CA GLN A 64 5.97 -14.60 -0.20
C GLN A 64 6.28 -13.86 -1.51
N MET A 65 5.31 -13.12 -2.08
CA MET A 65 5.52 -12.25 -3.25
C MET A 65 6.56 -11.18 -2.98
N TYR A 66 6.59 -10.64 -1.77
CA TYR A 66 7.59 -9.67 -1.34
C TYR A 66 9.00 -10.23 -1.40
N PHE A 67 9.23 -11.44 -0.87
CA PHE A 67 10.54 -12.11 -0.94
C PHE A 67 10.98 -12.46 -2.36
N ILE A 68 10.03 -12.83 -3.24
CA ILE A 68 10.34 -13.05 -4.65
C ILE A 68 10.81 -11.76 -5.30
N ARG A 69 10.09 -10.66 -5.10
CA ARG A 69 10.47 -9.34 -5.62
C ARG A 69 11.83 -8.88 -5.09
N LEU A 70 12.14 -9.14 -3.82
CA LEU A 70 13.45 -8.85 -3.26
C LEU A 70 14.56 -9.62 -3.97
N LEU A 71 14.36 -10.92 -4.27
CA LEU A 71 15.34 -11.72 -5.03
C LEU A 71 15.50 -11.25 -6.47
N GLU A 72 14.43 -10.81 -7.12
CA GLU A 72 14.40 -10.39 -8.52
C GLU A 72 15.05 -9.03 -8.73
N HIS A 73 14.86 -8.11 -7.79
CA HIS A 73 15.34 -6.73 -7.88
C HIS A 73 16.66 -6.48 -7.13
N GLU A 74 17.32 -7.54 -6.69
CA GLU A 74 18.66 -7.43 -6.09
C GLU A 74 19.62 -6.69 -7.04
N ASN A 75 20.30 -5.67 -6.50
CA ASN A 75 21.17 -4.74 -7.25
C ASN A 75 20.46 -3.78 -8.22
N SER A 76 19.14 -3.72 -8.25
CA SER A 76 18.40 -2.68 -8.97
C SER A 76 18.31 -1.39 -8.15
N GLU A 77 18.00 -0.28 -8.81
CA GLU A 77 17.75 1.00 -8.15
C GLU A 77 16.49 0.93 -7.29
N PHE A 78 16.56 1.46 -6.09
CA PHE A 78 15.59 1.27 -5.04
C PHE A 78 14.89 2.58 -4.69
N MET A 79 13.57 2.55 -4.46
CA MET A 79 12.81 3.67 -3.91
C MET A 79 12.61 3.49 -2.41
N SER A 80 12.91 4.52 -1.63
CA SER A 80 13.06 4.54 -0.17
C SER A 80 11.86 4.10 0.67
N ALA A 81 10.66 3.98 0.10
CA ALA A 81 9.44 3.68 0.85
C ALA A 81 9.37 2.27 1.49
N TYR A 82 10.22 1.33 1.06
CA TYR A 82 10.27 -0.06 1.55
C TYR A 82 11.44 -0.35 2.51
N VAL A 83 12.22 0.66 2.90
CA VAL A 83 13.48 0.44 3.64
C VAL A 83 13.25 -0.01 5.07
N GLN A 84 12.20 0.45 5.72
CA GLN A 84 11.96 0.18 7.14
C GLN A 84 11.68 -1.30 7.44
N ASP A 85 10.93 -1.97 6.57
CA ASP A 85 10.67 -3.42 6.68
C ASP A 85 11.91 -4.26 6.32
N ILE A 86 12.78 -3.72 5.47
CA ILE A 86 14.00 -4.37 4.97
C ILE A 86 15.11 -4.36 6.04
N GLU A 87 15.23 -3.32 6.86
CA GLU A 87 16.27 -3.23 7.91
C GLU A 87 16.10 -4.30 8.99
N ASP A 88 14.86 -4.63 9.35
CA ASP A 88 14.57 -5.73 10.26
C ASP A 88 14.86 -7.11 9.66
N LEU A 89 14.87 -7.23 8.32
CA LEU A 89 15.14 -8.45 7.57
C LEU A 89 16.61 -8.60 7.11
N LEU A 90 17.51 -7.66 7.50
CA LEU A 90 18.96 -7.68 7.21
C LEU A 90 19.30 -7.77 5.70
N ILE A 91 18.63 -6.97 4.95
CA ILE A 91 19.01 -6.64 3.59
C ILE A 91 19.96 -5.45 3.66
N PHE A 92 21.12 -5.57 2.99
CA PHE A 92 22.14 -4.55 3.05
C PHE A 92 22.00 -3.57 1.90
N VAL A 93 21.84 -2.30 2.24
CA VAL A 93 21.75 -1.20 1.27
C VAL A 93 23.12 -0.60 1.04
N TYR A 94 23.44 -0.27 -0.18
CA TYR A 94 24.70 0.38 -0.57
C TYR A 94 24.50 1.43 -1.65
N VAL A 95 25.43 2.37 -1.75
CA VAL A 95 25.39 3.44 -2.74
C VAL A 95 26.10 3.03 -4.01
N LYS A 96 25.40 3.10 -5.15
CA LYS A 96 25.94 2.86 -6.48
C LYS A 96 25.78 4.13 -7.33
N GLY A 97 26.85 4.94 -7.42
CA GLY A 97 26.78 6.24 -8.09
C GLY A 97 25.92 7.25 -7.30
N LYS A 98 24.80 7.68 -7.88
CA LYS A 98 23.83 8.57 -7.24
C LYS A 98 22.61 7.84 -6.65
N HIS A 99 22.56 6.52 -6.77
CA HIS A 99 21.40 5.71 -6.43
C HIS A 99 21.73 4.71 -5.34
N TYR A 100 20.71 4.33 -4.57
CA TYR A 100 20.78 3.26 -3.59
C TYR A 100 20.46 1.94 -4.26
N SER A 101 21.18 0.89 -3.90
CA SER A 101 20.91 -0.48 -4.28
C SER A 101 21.02 -1.37 -3.06
N TYR A 102 20.41 -2.54 -3.08
CA TYR A 102 20.52 -3.49 -1.98
C TYR A 102 21.03 -4.86 -2.46
N TYR A 103 21.54 -5.64 -1.54
CA TYR A 103 21.87 -7.04 -1.76
C TYR A 103 21.43 -7.90 -0.58
N ILE A 104 21.19 -9.16 -0.85
CA ILE A 104 20.79 -10.15 0.13
C ILE A 104 21.98 -11.07 0.40
N PRO A 105 22.41 -11.28 1.68
CA PRO A 105 23.45 -12.23 2.00
C PRO A 105 23.16 -13.62 1.47
N THR A 106 24.21 -14.38 1.12
CA THR A 106 24.07 -15.68 0.45
C THR A 106 23.28 -16.69 1.28
N GLU A 107 23.41 -16.68 2.62
CA GLU A 107 22.66 -17.56 3.53
C GLU A 107 21.18 -17.20 3.54
N ILE A 108 20.84 -15.92 3.67
CA ILE A 108 19.45 -15.45 3.65
C ILE A 108 18.80 -15.75 2.31
N LYS A 109 19.53 -15.52 1.23
CA LYS A 109 19.07 -15.87 -0.13
C LYS A 109 18.80 -17.38 -0.29
N ALA A 110 19.62 -18.23 0.32
CA ALA A 110 19.43 -19.69 0.29
C ALA A 110 18.16 -20.10 1.05
N ILE A 111 17.91 -19.48 2.21
CA ILE A 111 16.69 -19.72 3.03
C ILE A 111 15.44 -19.35 2.24
N ILE A 112 15.39 -18.15 1.64
CA ILE A 112 14.25 -17.72 0.81
C ILE A 112 14.04 -18.69 -0.37
N LYS A 113 15.11 -19.08 -1.05
CA LYS A 113 15.03 -20.01 -2.17
C LYS A 113 14.58 -21.42 -1.76
N ASN A 114 14.97 -21.88 -0.58
CA ASN A 114 14.52 -23.18 -0.06
C ASN A 114 13.03 -23.14 0.30
N MET A 115 12.58 -22.10 0.99
CA MET A 115 11.15 -21.86 1.24
C MET A 115 10.35 -21.93 -0.07
N LEU A 116 10.80 -21.25 -1.12
CA LEU A 116 10.13 -21.26 -2.42
C LEU A 116 10.11 -22.64 -3.09
N LYS A 117 11.12 -23.51 -2.81
CA LYS A 117 11.15 -24.90 -3.32
C LYS A 117 10.23 -25.87 -2.60
N GLU A 118 9.95 -25.62 -1.30
CA GLU A 118 9.05 -26.44 -0.49
C GLU A 118 7.57 -26.18 -0.82
N MET A 119 7.29 -25.13 -1.58
CA MET A 119 5.94 -24.81 -2.02
C MET A 119 5.45 -25.84 -3.05
N SER A 120 4.17 -26.18 -2.99
CA SER A 120 3.55 -27.04 -3.99
C SER A 120 3.71 -26.47 -5.41
N SER A 121 3.69 -27.33 -6.43
CA SER A 121 3.77 -26.88 -7.83
C SER A 121 2.64 -25.90 -8.19
N GLU A 122 1.49 -26.00 -7.53
CA GLU A 122 0.36 -25.08 -7.68
C GLU A 122 0.63 -23.71 -7.04
N GLU A 123 1.22 -23.70 -5.85
CA GLU A 123 1.65 -22.48 -5.16
C GLU A 123 2.80 -21.81 -5.91
N GLN A 124 3.75 -22.59 -6.39
CA GLN A 124 4.83 -22.09 -7.24
C GLN A 124 4.32 -21.45 -8.53
N PHE A 125 3.27 -21.97 -9.16
CA PHE A 125 2.69 -21.37 -10.34
C PHE A 125 2.06 -20.00 -10.02
N ASN A 126 1.34 -19.86 -8.92
CA ASN A 126 0.73 -18.60 -8.51
C ASN A 126 1.77 -17.53 -8.12
N LEU A 127 2.93 -17.93 -7.63
CA LEU A 127 4.05 -17.07 -7.26
C LEU A 127 5.04 -16.88 -8.40
N GLN A 128 5.21 -17.91 -9.26
CA GLN A 128 6.09 -17.95 -10.43
C GLN A 128 5.37 -17.53 -11.74
N THR A 129 4.21 -16.95 -11.68
CA THR A 129 3.73 -16.14 -12.80
C THR A 129 4.75 -15.07 -13.15
N ALA A 130 5.81 -14.96 -12.36
CA ALA A 130 7.00 -14.18 -12.62
C ALA A 130 8.18 -14.95 -13.23
N ALA A 131 8.19 -16.26 -13.38
CA ALA A 131 9.36 -17.02 -13.85
C ALA A 131 9.14 -17.62 -15.23
N ASN A 132 9.79 -17.07 -16.25
CA ASN A 132 10.05 -17.62 -17.61
C ASN A 132 9.07 -18.69 -18.13
N THR A 133 7.76 -18.49 -17.94
CA THR A 133 6.73 -19.36 -18.47
C THR A 133 6.22 -18.82 -19.81
N PRO A 134 5.93 -19.68 -20.80
CA PRO A 134 5.24 -19.25 -21.99
C PRO A 134 3.89 -18.63 -21.61
N ILE A 135 3.47 -17.58 -22.34
CA ILE A 135 2.16 -16.97 -22.10
C ILE A 135 1.10 -18.04 -22.40
N VAL A 136 0.45 -18.52 -21.33
CA VAL A 136 -0.62 -19.51 -21.45
C VAL A 136 -1.91 -18.81 -21.82
N LYS A 137 -2.58 -19.28 -22.86
CA LYS A 137 -3.82 -18.70 -23.39
C LYS A 137 -5.05 -19.55 -23.10
N ASP A 138 -4.88 -20.78 -22.64
CA ASP A 138 -5.97 -21.68 -22.24
C ASP A 138 -6.42 -21.37 -20.82
N LEU A 139 -7.69 -20.98 -20.68
CA LEU A 139 -8.27 -20.63 -19.38
C LEU A 139 -8.35 -21.84 -18.45
N ARG A 140 -8.66 -23.03 -18.97
CA ARG A 140 -8.77 -24.24 -18.13
C ARG A 140 -7.42 -24.65 -17.57
N GLU A 141 -6.37 -24.55 -18.37
CA GLU A 141 -5.00 -24.81 -17.91
C GLU A 141 -4.65 -23.91 -16.74
N LEU A 142 -4.86 -22.60 -16.87
CA LEU A 142 -4.58 -21.62 -15.81
C LEU A 142 -5.43 -21.86 -14.55
N LEU A 143 -6.73 -22.08 -14.70
CA LEU A 143 -7.60 -22.34 -13.54
C LEU A 143 -7.24 -23.66 -12.83
N ASN A 144 -6.80 -24.68 -13.56
CA ASN A 144 -6.30 -25.92 -12.94
C ASN A 144 -4.98 -25.71 -12.17
N ALA A 145 -4.18 -24.73 -12.56
CA ALA A 145 -2.95 -24.39 -11.85
C ALA A 145 -3.22 -23.60 -10.55
N LEU A 146 -4.35 -22.87 -10.44
CA LEU A 146 -4.71 -22.14 -9.24
C LEU A 146 -5.00 -23.07 -8.04
N VAL A 147 -4.72 -22.60 -6.82
CA VAL A 147 -5.12 -23.31 -5.59
C VAL A 147 -6.61 -23.13 -5.31
N VAL A 148 -7.18 -24.04 -4.51
CA VAL A 148 -8.62 -24.01 -4.16
C VAL A 148 -9.04 -22.67 -3.53
N LYS A 149 -8.18 -22.06 -2.72
CA LYS A 149 -8.44 -20.77 -2.08
C LYS A 149 -8.64 -19.66 -3.12
N ASP A 150 -7.79 -19.61 -4.15
CA ASP A 150 -7.88 -18.59 -5.20
C ASP A 150 -9.14 -18.78 -6.06
N LEU A 151 -9.47 -20.02 -6.42
CA LEU A 151 -10.71 -20.33 -7.14
C LEU A 151 -11.96 -19.89 -6.35
N LYS A 152 -11.97 -20.13 -5.05
CA LYS A 152 -13.06 -19.66 -4.17
C LYS A 152 -13.12 -18.15 -4.13
N HIS A 153 -11.97 -17.50 -4.00
CA HIS A 153 -11.89 -16.05 -3.95
C HIS A 153 -12.39 -15.41 -5.26
N ILE A 154 -11.99 -15.93 -6.43
CA ILE A 154 -12.57 -15.50 -7.72
C ILE A 154 -14.09 -15.63 -7.67
N GLY A 155 -14.60 -16.78 -7.24
CA GLY A 155 -16.04 -17.00 -7.17
C GLY A 155 -16.76 -16.05 -6.21
N GLU A 156 -16.16 -15.70 -5.08
CA GLU A 156 -16.69 -14.72 -4.13
C GLU A 156 -16.78 -13.32 -4.77
N LEU A 157 -15.76 -12.91 -5.51
CA LEU A 157 -15.76 -11.64 -6.25
C LEU A 157 -16.85 -11.59 -7.35
N PHE A 158 -17.21 -12.74 -7.91
CA PHE A 158 -18.36 -12.87 -8.82
C PHE A 158 -19.69 -13.14 -8.08
N LEU A 159 -19.72 -13.01 -6.75
CA LEU A 159 -20.89 -13.22 -5.89
C LEU A 159 -21.52 -14.61 -6.04
N ILE A 160 -20.69 -15.63 -6.28
CA ILE A 160 -21.15 -17.02 -6.40
C ILE A 160 -21.27 -17.64 -5.01
N ASN A 161 -22.45 -18.12 -4.68
CA ASN A 161 -22.72 -18.74 -3.39
C ASN A 161 -22.33 -20.23 -3.34
N ARG A 162 -22.13 -20.75 -2.10
CA ARG A 162 -21.95 -22.19 -1.80
C ARG A 162 -20.71 -22.83 -2.42
N LEU A 163 -19.58 -22.12 -2.41
CA LEU A 163 -18.30 -22.62 -2.90
C LEU A 163 -17.50 -23.44 -1.86
N SER A 164 -17.83 -23.33 -0.56
CA SER A 164 -16.99 -23.80 0.55
C SER A 164 -16.64 -25.29 0.50
N ASN A 165 -17.59 -26.14 0.11
CA ASN A 165 -17.44 -27.62 0.15
C ASN A 165 -17.23 -28.25 -1.23
N LYS A 166 -16.93 -27.44 -2.28
CA LYS A 166 -16.78 -27.96 -3.63
C LYS A 166 -15.35 -28.44 -3.89
N PRO A 167 -15.18 -29.61 -4.53
CA PRO A 167 -13.86 -30.09 -4.94
C PRO A 167 -13.28 -29.20 -6.04
N LYS A 168 -11.93 -29.15 -6.13
CA LYS A 168 -11.20 -28.30 -7.10
C LYS A 168 -11.75 -28.40 -8.52
N LYS A 169 -11.98 -29.62 -9.03
CA LYS A 169 -12.51 -29.84 -10.38
C LYS A 169 -13.85 -29.16 -10.62
N GLU A 170 -14.73 -29.16 -9.62
CA GLU A 170 -16.03 -28.49 -9.71
C GLU A 170 -15.86 -26.96 -9.67
N LEU A 171 -14.99 -26.44 -8.80
CA LEU A 171 -14.66 -25.02 -8.74
C LEU A 171 -14.10 -24.52 -10.07
N VAL A 172 -13.15 -25.24 -10.67
CA VAL A 172 -12.61 -24.89 -11.99
C VAL A 172 -13.73 -24.78 -13.05
N ASN A 173 -14.66 -25.74 -13.07
CA ASN A 173 -15.77 -25.69 -14.00
C ASN A 173 -16.72 -24.50 -13.77
N ILE A 174 -17.02 -24.19 -12.50
CA ILE A 174 -17.86 -23.05 -12.13
C ILE A 174 -17.19 -21.76 -12.58
N ILE A 175 -15.92 -21.55 -12.20
CA ILE A 175 -15.20 -20.33 -12.53
C ILE A 175 -14.99 -20.18 -14.03
N TYR A 176 -14.63 -21.26 -14.72
CA TYR A 176 -14.54 -21.26 -16.18
C TYR A 176 -15.84 -20.76 -16.84
N ASN A 177 -16.99 -21.39 -16.48
CA ASN A 177 -18.28 -20.99 -17.04
C ASN A 177 -18.68 -19.55 -16.69
N THR A 178 -18.24 -19.06 -15.54
CA THR A 178 -18.46 -17.66 -15.12
C THR A 178 -17.65 -16.70 -15.99
N LEU A 179 -16.36 -16.99 -16.20
CA LEU A 179 -15.45 -16.14 -16.97
C LEU A 179 -15.70 -16.11 -18.48
N ILE A 180 -16.47 -17.05 -19.01
CA ILE A 180 -16.93 -17.06 -20.42
C ILE A 180 -18.39 -16.63 -20.59
N ASN A 181 -19.04 -16.20 -19.53
CA ASN A 181 -20.43 -15.74 -19.54
C ASN A 181 -20.49 -14.21 -19.65
N GLU A 182 -21.07 -13.70 -20.73
CA GLU A 182 -21.15 -12.25 -21.01
C GLU A 182 -21.91 -11.50 -19.90
N ASP A 183 -23.02 -12.06 -19.37
CA ASP A 183 -23.80 -11.41 -18.32
C ASP A 183 -23.00 -11.32 -17.02
N LYS A 184 -22.27 -12.38 -16.65
CA LYS A 184 -21.42 -12.38 -15.44
C LYS A 184 -20.25 -11.43 -15.56
N LEU A 185 -19.65 -11.33 -16.72
CA LEU A 185 -18.60 -10.34 -16.98
C LEU A 185 -19.17 -8.92 -16.97
N ALA A 186 -20.38 -8.71 -17.51
CA ALA A 186 -21.04 -7.41 -17.44
C ALA A 186 -21.28 -6.96 -16.01
N GLU A 187 -21.84 -7.82 -15.13
CA GLU A 187 -22.05 -7.56 -13.71
C GLU A 187 -20.75 -7.14 -12.97
N VAL A 188 -19.60 -7.67 -13.39
CA VAL A 188 -18.30 -7.33 -12.82
C VAL A 188 -17.73 -6.05 -13.41
N ILE A 189 -17.85 -5.84 -14.74
CA ILE A 189 -17.37 -4.63 -15.42
C ILE A 189 -18.14 -3.40 -14.92
N GLU A 190 -19.41 -3.53 -14.57
CA GLU A 190 -20.21 -2.47 -13.94
C GLU A 190 -19.63 -2.00 -12.60
N ARG A 191 -18.76 -2.78 -11.97
CA ARG A 191 -18.06 -2.42 -10.71
C ARG A 191 -16.67 -1.83 -10.94
N PHE A 192 -16.20 -1.72 -12.17
CA PHE A 192 -14.89 -1.16 -12.48
C PHE A 192 -14.82 0.33 -12.20
N ILE A 193 -13.59 0.79 -11.97
CA ILE A 193 -13.20 2.19 -12.02
C ILE A 193 -12.31 2.44 -13.25
N ASP A 194 -11.99 3.68 -13.54
CA ASP A 194 -11.23 4.08 -14.74
C ASP A 194 -9.93 3.30 -14.94
N LYS A 195 -9.19 3.03 -13.87
CA LYS A 195 -7.90 2.31 -13.95
C LYS A 195 -8.05 0.93 -14.60
N GLU A 196 -9.02 0.17 -14.12
CA GLU A 196 -9.30 -1.20 -14.56
C GLU A 196 -9.94 -1.20 -15.95
N PHE A 197 -10.86 -0.27 -16.14
CA PHE A 197 -11.59 -0.18 -17.41
C PHE A 197 -10.67 0.27 -18.57
N ASN A 198 -9.74 1.19 -18.32
CA ASN A 198 -8.76 1.59 -19.30
C ASN A 198 -7.79 0.44 -19.62
N LEU A 199 -7.32 -0.29 -18.59
CA LEU A 199 -6.50 -1.49 -18.82
C LEU A 199 -7.26 -2.54 -19.64
N LEU A 200 -8.56 -2.73 -19.39
CA LEU A 200 -9.41 -3.64 -20.18
C LEU A 200 -9.44 -3.21 -21.65
N LYS A 201 -9.64 -1.92 -21.92
CA LYS A 201 -9.64 -1.37 -23.31
C LYS A 201 -8.26 -1.59 -23.96
N ASP A 202 -7.20 -1.26 -23.27
CA ASP A 202 -5.82 -1.46 -23.76
C ASP A 202 -5.53 -2.93 -24.09
N LEU A 203 -6.01 -3.85 -23.26
CA LEU A 203 -5.89 -5.29 -23.54
C LEU A 203 -6.67 -5.72 -24.77
N LEU A 204 -7.88 -5.19 -24.96
CA LEU A 204 -8.68 -5.49 -26.16
C LEU A 204 -8.01 -4.98 -27.43
N ASP A 205 -7.45 -3.78 -27.41
CA ASP A 205 -6.73 -3.18 -28.54
C ASP A 205 -5.42 -3.93 -28.85
N ASN A 206 -4.79 -4.55 -27.85
CA ASN A 206 -3.55 -5.31 -27.98
C ASN A 206 -3.77 -6.85 -28.03
N LYS A 207 -4.92 -7.31 -28.53
CA LYS A 207 -5.22 -8.75 -28.68
C LYS A 207 -5.09 -9.55 -27.39
N GLY A 208 -5.44 -8.96 -26.30
CA GLY A 208 -5.46 -9.58 -24.97
C GLY A 208 -4.12 -9.68 -24.25
N THR A 209 -3.05 -9.07 -24.76
CA THR A 209 -1.73 -9.12 -24.09
C THR A 209 -1.00 -7.79 -24.20
N ILE A 210 -0.49 -7.30 -23.06
CA ILE A 210 0.29 -6.07 -22.96
C ILE A 210 1.59 -6.37 -22.25
N GLN A 211 2.70 -5.79 -22.74
CA GLN A 211 3.97 -5.82 -22.03
C GLN A 211 3.95 -4.80 -20.88
N ASN A 212 4.20 -5.27 -19.66
CA ASN A 212 4.08 -4.48 -18.44
C ASN A 212 5.38 -3.74 -18.08
N ASN A 213 5.77 -2.75 -18.85
CA ASN A 213 6.92 -1.90 -18.46
C ASN A 213 6.52 -0.63 -17.70
N LYS A 214 5.21 -0.32 -17.60
CA LYS A 214 4.70 0.94 -17.03
C LYS A 214 3.38 0.82 -16.26
N ILE A 215 2.80 -0.38 -16.16
CA ILE A 215 1.50 -0.58 -15.51
C ILE A 215 1.74 -0.87 -14.03
N SER A 216 1.16 -0.05 -13.15
CA SER A 216 1.26 -0.25 -11.71
C SER A 216 0.42 -1.46 -11.25
N VAL A 217 0.82 -2.06 -10.12
CA VAL A 217 0.05 -3.15 -9.49
C VAL A 217 -1.42 -2.75 -9.29
N GLU A 218 -1.68 -1.53 -8.85
CA GLU A 218 -3.02 -1.00 -8.64
C GLU A 218 -3.92 -1.05 -9.89
N GLN A 219 -3.34 -0.99 -11.10
CA GLN A 219 -4.12 -1.01 -12.33
C GLN A 219 -4.60 -2.40 -12.72
N TYR A 220 -3.80 -3.45 -12.45
CA TYR A 220 -4.15 -4.81 -12.87
C TYR A 220 -4.63 -5.71 -11.74
N HIS A 221 -4.38 -5.34 -10.47
CA HIS A 221 -4.62 -6.20 -9.31
C HIS A 221 -6.06 -6.72 -9.28
N PHE A 222 -7.05 -5.86 -9.45
CA PHE A 222 -8.45 -6.28 -9.41
C PHE A 222 -8.82 -7.21 -10.57
N LEU A 223 -8.36 -6.94 -11.81
CA LEU A 223 -8.58 -7.85 -12.93
C LEU A 223 -7.90 -9.20 -12.71
N TYR A 224 -6.72 -9.19 -12.07
CA TYR A 224 -6.00 -10.42 -11.69
C TYR A 224 -6.78 -11.21 -10.64
N MET A 225 -7.26 -10.56 -9.60
CA MET A 225 -8.09 -11.19 -8.56
C MET A 225 -9.38 -11.80 -9.11
N LEU A 226 -9.96 -11.21 -10.16
CA LEU A 226 -11.11 -11.72 -10.89
C LEU A 226 -10.77 -12.89 -11.82
N GLY A 227 -9.50 -13.20 -12.06
CA GLY A 227 -9.09 -14.19 -13.06
C GLY A 227 -9.32 -13.76 -14.51
N ILE A 228 -9.56 -12.46 -14.75
CA ILE A 228 -9.70 -11.88 -16.10
C ILE A 228 -8.33 -11.76 -16.77
N VAL A 229 -7.30 -11.41 -16.01
CA VAL A 229 -5.91 -11.34 -16.48
C VAL A 229 -5.00 -12.20 -15.65
N PHE A 230 -3.90 -12.61 -16.25
CA PHE A 230 -2.81 -13.35 -15.61
C PHE A 230 -1.48 -12.67 -15.92
N LEU A 231 -0.51 -12.85 -15.03
CA LEU A 231 0.81 -12.26 -15.15
C LEU A 231 1.81 -13.30 -15.64
N PHE A 232 2.65 -12.91 -16.59
CA PHE A 232 3.68 -13.76 -17.14
C PHE A 232 5.00 -13.00 -17.20
N ARG A 233 6.12 -13.73 -17.07
CA ARG A 233 7.46 -13.20 -17.31
C ARG A 233 8.11 -13.97 -18.44
N ARG A 234 8.67 -13.25 -19.39
CA ARG A 234 9.45 -13.82 -20.48
C ARG A 234 10.60 -12.88 -20.81
N ASP A 235 11.83 -13.41 -20.86
CA ASP A 235 13.04 -12.65 -21.21
C ASP A 235 13.19 -11.34 -20.40
N ASP A 236 13.03 -11.43 -19.07
CA ASP A 236 13.03 -10.31 -18.12
C ASP A 236 11.96 -9.22 -18.34
N LYS A 237 10.97 -9.52 -19.15
CA LYS A 237 9.82 -8.65 -19.39
C LYS A 237 8.56 -9.21 -18.75
N PHE A 238 7.75 -8.32 -18.18
CA PHE A 238 6.45 -8.68 -17.63
C PHE A 238 5.35 -8.48 -18.67
N TYR A 239 4.42 -9.40 -18.68
CA TYR A 239 3.24 -9.35 -19.53
C TYR A 239 1.98 -9.53 -18.68
N ILE A 240 0.97 -8.73 -18.99
CA ILE A 240 -0.40 -8.92 -18.51
C ILE A 240 -1.18 -9.50 -19.68
N SER A 241 -1.83 -10.63 -19.48
CA SER A 241 -2.53 -11.33 -20.56
C SER A 241 -3.87 -11.87 -20.12
N MET A 242 -4.88 -11.70 -20.97
CA MET A 242 -6.11 -12.46 -20.93
C MET A 242 -5.91 -13.83 -21.59
N THR A 243 -6.70 -14.81 -21.20
CA THR A 243 -6.86 -16.04 -21.97
C THR A 243 -7.71 -15.80 -23.21
N ASP A 244 -7.59 -16.68 -24.20
CA ASP A 244 -8.33 -16.52 -25.46
C ASP A 244 -9.84 -16.59 -25.25
N ASP A 245 -10.30 -17.44 -24.33
CA ASP A 245 -11.71 -17.57 -23.98
C ASP A 245 -12.29 -16.26 -23.43
N VAL A 246 -11.62 -15.68 -22.43
CA VAL A 246 -12.04 -14.41 -21.78
C VAL A 246 -11.96 -13.26 -22.78
N TYR A 247 -10.86 -13.15 -23.54
CA TYR A 247 -10.69 -12.12 -24.57
C TYR A 247 -11.81 -12.17 -25.62
N ASN A 248 -12.11 -13.36 -26.16
CA ASN A 248 -13.13 -13.53 -27.18
C ASN A 248 -14.54 -13.26 -26.63
N THR A 249 -14.80 -13.54 -25.35
CA THR A 249 -16.07 -13.24 -24.71
C THR A 249 -16.24 -11.72 -24.56
N ILE A 250 -15.27 -11.03 -23.96
CA ILE A 250 -15.36 -9.57 -23.74
C ILE A 250 -15.37 -8.80 -25.06
N LYS A 251 -14.62 -9.25 -26.06
CA LYS A 251 -14.58 -8.63 -27.40
C LYS A 251 -15.95 -8.58 -28.10
N LYS A 252 -16.87 -9.51 -27.80
CA LYS A 252 -18.22 -9.51 -28.33
C LYS A 252 -19.14 -8.51 -27.67
N MET A 253 -18.78 -8.09 -26.44
CA MET A 253 -19.59 -7.18 -25.65
C MET A 253 -19.44 -5.74 -26.14
N ASP A 254 -20.51 -4.97 -26.07
CA ASP A 254 -20.45 -3.52 -26.21
C ASP A 254 -19.97 -2.91 -24.88
N ILE A 255 -18.63 -2.79 -24.74
CA ILE A 255 -18.05 -2.24 -23.51
C ILE A 255 -18.30 -0.74 -23.30
N LYS A 256 -18.64 0.01 -24.37
CA LYS A 256 -18.92 1.45 -24.27
C LYS A 256 -20.11 1.76 -23.38
N LYS A 257 -21.08 0.85 -23.32
CA LYS A 257 -22.26 1.00 -22.45
C LYS A 257 -21.91 1.17 -20.97
N PHE A 258 -20.70 0.73 -20.53
CA PHE A 258 -20.26 0.81 -19.13
C PHE A 258 -19.54 2.12 -18.79
N GLU A 259 -19.18 2.95 -19.77
CA GLU A 259 -18.37 4.16 -19.54
C GLU A 259 -19.00 5.09 -18.49
N LYS A 260 -20.32 5.27 -18.53
CA LYS A 260 -21.01 6.15 -17.57
C LYS A 260 -20.93 5.62 -16.14
N ILE A 261 -21.22 4.34 -15.92
CA ILE A 261 -21.20 3.76 -14.57
C ILE A 261 -19.77 3.68 -14.03
N VAL A 262 -18.78 3.44 -14.88
CA VAL A 262 -17.36 3.46 -14.53
C VAL A 262 -16.91 4.86 -14.08
N ASP A 263 -17.35 5.93 -14.77
CA ASP A 263 -17.07 7.31 -14.36
C ASP A 263 -17.71 7.63 -13.00
N GLU A 264 -18.97 7.21 -12.78
CA GLU A 264 -19.65 7.38 -11.49
C GLU A 264 -18.93 6.61 -10.37
N ASN A 265 -18.54 5.36 -10.61
CA ASN A 265 -17.74 4.57 -9.66
C ASN A 265 -16.38 5.22 -9.35
N THR A 266 -15.71 5.75 -10.37
CA THR A 266 -14.41 6.41 -10.22
C THR A 266 -14.52 7.66 -9.34
N ARG A 267 -15.57 8.45 -9.52
CA ARG A 267 -15.86 9.60 -8.65
C ARG A 267 -16.11 9.18 -7.20
N ALA A 268 -16.91 8.12 -7.00
CA ALA A 268 -17.19 7.59 -5.67
C ALA A 268 -15.93 7.04 -5.00
N TYR A 269 -15.16 6.23 -5.73
CA TYR A 269 -13.87 5.69 -5.27
C TYR A 269 -12.90 6.79 -4.83
N ASN A 270 -12.71 7.79 -5.70
CA ASN A 270 -11.82 8.91 -5.42
C ASN A 270 -12.31 9.74 -4.24
N LEU A 271 -13.61 9.96 -4.11
CA LEU A 271 -14.19 10.67 -2.98
C LEU A 271 -13.94 9.91 -1.66
N ILE A 272 -14.22 8.61 -1.62
CA ILE A 272 -13.98 7.76 -0.44
C ILE A 272 -12.51 7.84 -0.03
N LYS A 273 -11.58 7.59 -0.96
CA LYS A 273 -10.13 7.63 -0.71
C LYS A 273 -9.69 8.98 -0.16
N ALA A 274 -10.07 10.08 -0.81
CA ALA A 274 -9.69 11.42 -0.41
C ALA A 274 -10.28 11.82 0.95
N MET A 275 -11.54 11.47 1.21
CA MET A 275 -12.19 11.79 2.49
C MET A 275 -11.61 10.99 3.64
N VAL A 276 -11.33 9.70 3.46
CA VAL A 276 -10.70 8.88 4.51
C VAL A 276 -9.29 9.35 4.80
N GLU A 277 -8.53 9.74 3.79
CA GLU A 277 -7.18 10.28 3.99
C GLU A 277 -7.21 11.62 4.78
N LEU A 278 -8.20 12.47 4.51
CA LEU A 278 -8.34 13.75 5.18
C LEU A 278 -8.93 13.66 6.58
N TYR A 279 -9.95 12.81 6.79
CA TYR A 279 -10.74 12.78 8.01
C TYR A 279 -10.50 11.54 8.89
N GLY A 280 -9.77 10.53 8.37
CA GLY A 280 -9.46 9.27 9.05
C GLY A 280 -10.62 8.27 9.09
N VAL A 281 -11.82 8.76 9.37
CA VAL A 281 -13.05 7.95 9.50
C VAL A 281 -14.20 8.67 8.82
N VAL A 282 -14.96 7.96 7.99
CA VAL A 282 -16.17 8.52 7.34
C VAL A 282 -17.26 7.45 7.27
N SER A 283 -18.47 7.79 7.69
CA SER A 283 -19.60 6.88 7.57
C SER A 283 -20.15 6.83 6.15
N TYR A 284 -20.83 5.73 5.80
CA TYR A 284 -21.47 5.58 4.49
C TYR A 284 -22.48 6.71 4.22
N GLY A 285 -23.32 7.07 5.21
CA GLY A 285 -24.28 8.17 5.06
C GLY A 285 -23.63 9.53 4.82
N GLU A 286 -22.44 9.77 5.40
CA GLU A 286 -21.67 10.99 5.10
C GLU A 286 -21.10 10.94 3.67
N MET A 287 -20.61 9.79 3.21
CA MET A 287 -20.16 9.62 1.84
C MET A 287 -21.27 9.92 0.85
N ASP A 288 -22.46 9.41 1.09
CA ASP A 288 -23.62 9.64 0.27
C ASP A 288 -23.97 11.13 0.20
N TYR A 289 -24.05 11.80 1.36
CA TYR A 289 -24.26 13.24 1.45
C TYR A 289 -23.21 14.04 0.66
N TYR A 290 -21.92 13.74 0.84
CA TYR A 290 -20.86 14.48 0.15
C TYR A 290 -20.79 14.15 -1.34
N TYR A 291 -21.13 12.93 -1.75
CA TYR A 291 -21.23 12.56 -3.16
C TYR A 291 -22.32 13.40 -3.85
N SER A 292 -23.50 13.47 -3.23
CA SER A 292 -24.58 14.33 -3.72
C SER A 292 -24.19 15.81 -3.75
N LEU A 293 -23.54 16.31 -2.71
CA LEU A 293 -23.09 17.69 -2.60
C LEU A 293 -22.11 18.08 -3.71
N TYR A 294 -21.15 17.22 -4.03
CA TYR A 294 -20.08 17.54 -4.98
C TYR A 294 -20.46 17.24 -6.44
N TYR A 295 -21.28 16.22 -6.68
CA TYR A 295 -21.57 15.75 -8.04
C TYR A 295 -23.04 15.88 -8.43
N GLY A 296 -23.94 16.13 -7.51
CA GLY A 296 -25.39 16.24 -7.76
C GLY A 296 -25.81 17.52 -8.46
N ASN A 297 -24.96 18.55 -8.54
CA ASN A 297 -25.28 19.84 -9.17
C ASN A 297 -26.62 20.43 -8.64
N GLY A 298 -26.84 20.33 -7.32
CA GLY A 298 -28.06 20.80 -6.66
C GLY A 298 -29.24 19.82 -6.74
N LYS A 299 -29.06 18.62 -7.28
CA LYS A 299 -30.02 17.52 -7.24
C LYS A 299 -29.52 16.46 -6.25
N GLU A 300 -30.46 15.75 -5.63
CA GLU A 300 -30.14 14.58 -4.84
C GLU A 300 -29.53 13.49 -5.75
N LEU A 301 -28.39 12.95 -5.34
CA LEU A 301 -27.66 11.92 -6.08
C LEU A 301 -27.06 10.94 -5.08
N ASP A 302 -27.50 9.71 -5.15
CA ASP A 302 -26.99 8.63 -4.32
C ASP A 302 -25.57 8.22 -4.79
N ILE A 303 -24.73 7.84 -3.84
CA ILE A 303 -23.46 7.22 -4.15
C ILE A 303 -23.71 5.86 -4.84
N PRO A 304 -22.97 5.49 -5.91
CA PRO A 304 -23.14 4.19 -6.55
C PRO A 304 -23.10 3.05 -5.55
N SER A 305 -24.07 2.14 -5.60
CA SER A 305 -24.13 0.96 -4.70
C SER A 305 -22.87 0.11 -4.77
N ASN A 306 -22.15 0.16 -5.90
CA ASN A 306 -20.85 -0.47 -6.09
C ASN A 306 -19.76 0.06 -5.15
N ALA A 307 -19.95 1.23 -4.54
CA ALA A 307 -19.01 1.79 -3.56
C ALA A 307 -18.74 0.85 -2.37
N LEU A 308 -19.71 0.00 -2.03
CA LEU A 308 -19.57 -1.03 -0.99
C LEU A 308 -18.53 -2.11 -1.35
N TYR A 309 -18.23 -2.30 -2.63
CA TYR A 309 -17.25 -3.30 -3.10
C TYR A 309 -15.86 -2.72 -3.35
N PHE A 310 -15.64 -1.45 -3.00
CA PHE A 310 -14.32 -0.82 -3.23
C PHE A 310 -13.28 -1.15 -2.17
N SER A 311 -13.67 -1.73 -1.02
CA SER A 311 -12.75 -2.14 0.05
C SER A 311 -11.62 -3.03 -0.45
N ASP A 312 -11.92 -3.96 -1.37
CA ASP A 312 -10.92 -4.88 -1.91
C ASP A 312 -9.86 -4.20 -2.81
N ARG A 313 -10.02 -2.90 -3.09
CA ARG A 313 -9.14 -2.09 -3.94
C ARG A 313 -8.49 -0.93 -3.22
N LEU A 314 -8.95 -0.63 -2.01
CA LEU A 314 -8.50 0.51 -1.22
C LEU A 314 -7.38 0.04 -0.29
N ASP A 315 -6.13 0.08 -0.77
CA ASP A 315 -4.96 -0.43 -0.04
C ASP A 315 -4.80 0.12 1.38
N ASN A 316 -5.37 1.31 1.64
CA ASN A 316 -5.23 2.02 2.90
C ASN A 316 -6.57 2.23 3.62
N ILE A 317 -7.63 1.53 3.23
CA ILE A 317 -8.97 1.75 3.78
C ILE A 317 -9.61 0.41 4.10
N VAL A 318 -10.12 0.29 5.32
CA VAL A 318 -10.91 -0.84 5.78
C VAL A 318 -12.35 -0.43 6.01
N GLN A 319 -13.26 -1.39 5.84
CA GLN A 319 -14.67 -1.21 6.19
C GLN A 319 -14.95 -1.79 7.57
N ILE A 320 -15.53 -0.99 8.44
CA ILE A 320 -15.94 -1.41 9.77
C ILE A 320 -17.46 -1.34 9.85
N HIS A 321 -18.07 -2.50 10.07
CA HIS A 321 -19.51 -2.63 10.30
C HIS A 321 -19.82 -2.54 11.79
N THR A 322 -20.69 -1.62 12.17
CA THR A 322 -21.27 -1.54 13.50
C THR A 322 -22.77 -1.90 13.42
N GLU A 323 -23.43 -2.04 14.55
CA GLU A 323 -24.89 -2.36 14.57
C GLU A 323 -25.75 -1.36 13.77
N HIS A 324 -25.29 -0.13 13.58
CA HIS A 324 -26.10 0.95 13.01
C HIS A 324 -25.46 1.66 11.82
N ASN A 325 -24.16 1.46 11.58
CA ASN A 325 -23.43 2.20 10.55
C ASN A 325 -22.32 1.35 9.91
N LEU A 326 -22.05 1.66 8.65
CA LEU A 326 -20.86 1.27 7.95
C LEU A 326 -19.91 2.46 7.90
N TYR A 327 -18.66 2.25 8.29
CA TYR A 327 -17.59 3.23 8.25
C TYR A 327 -16.50 2.81 7.29
N PHE A 328 -15.97 3.76 6.52
CA PHE A 328 -14.68 3.66 5.86
C PHE A 328 -13.62 4.28 6.76
N VAL A 329 -12.58 3.52 7.06
CA VAL A 329 -11.58 3.87 8.08
C VAL A 329 -10.19 3.74 7.48
N ASN A 330 -9.30 4.69 7.76
CA ASN A 330 -7.90 4.55 7.39
C ASN A 330 -7.30 3.33 8.11
N TYR A 331 -6.62 2.44 7.38
CA TYR A 331 -6.13 1.16 7.90
C TYR A 331 -5.23 1.28 9.14
N ILE A 332 -4.55 2.41 9.31
CA ILE A 332 -3.76 2.73 10.51
C ILE A 332 -4.61 2.61 11.79
N LEU A 333 -5.92 2.84 11.70
CA LEU A 333 -6.86 2.78 12.82
C LEU A 333 -7.50 1.40 13.02
N ASP A 334 -7.22 0.42 12.17
CA ASP A 334 -7.73 -0.97 12.24
C ASP A 334 -6.80 -1.91 13.02
N ASN A 335 -5.94 -1.40 13.85
CA ASN A 335 -5.03 -2.18 14.67
C ASN A 335 -5.53 -2.18 16.12
N GLU A 336 -5.41 -3.31 16.83
CA GLU A 336 -5.80 -3.44 18.26
C GLU A 336 -5.23 -2.33 19.15
N LYS A 337 -4.01 -1.84 18.83
CA LYS A 337 -3.41 -0.70 19.53
C LYS A 337 -4.14 0.63 19.28
N PHE A 338 -4.89 0.75 18.20
CA PHE A 338 -5.58 1.97 17.78
C PHE A 338 -7.09 1.91 17.97
N GLU A 339 -7.67 0.81 18.45
CA GLU A 339 -9.12 0.71 18.67
C GLU A 339 -9.64 1.83 19.60
N SER A 340 -8.91 2.15 20.66
CA SER A 340 -9.25 3.26 21.55
C SER A 340 -9.17 4.61 20.83
N ILE A 341 -8.18 4.80 19.95
CA ILE A 341 -8.01 6.02 19.15
C ILE A 341 -9.15 6.15 18.16
N LEU A 342 -9.53 5.06 17.50
CA LEU A 342 -10.66 5.03 16.56
C LEU A 342 -11.96 5.46 17.25
N ASN A 343 -12.26 4.88 18.40
CA ASN A 343 -13.45 5.24 19.18
C ASN A 343 -13.42 6.70 19.61
N ASP A 344 -12.29 7.21 20.02
CA ASP A 344 -12.11 8.63 20.38
C ASP A 344 -12.36 9.55 19.18
N ILE A 345 -11.82 9.20 18.00
CA ILE A 345 -12.03 9.95 16.76
C ILE A 345 -13.53 10.00 16.43
N ILE A 346 -14.21 8.85 16.39
CA ILE A 346 -15.64 8.77 16.08
C ILE A 346 -16.45 9.63 17.07
N ASN A 347 -16.18 9.51 18.38
CA ASN A 347 -16.91 10.24 19.41
C ASN A 347 -16.68 11.75 19.35
N ARG A 348 -15.49 12.21 19.00
CA ARG A 348 -15.16 13.62 18.81
C ARG A 348 -15.78 14.17 17.53
N GLN A 349 -15.63 13.45 16.43
CA GLN A 349 -16.14 13.86 15.12
C GLN A 349 -17.67 14.05 15.13
N ARG A 350 -18.41 13.22 15.88
CA ARG A 350 -19.87 13.39 16.05
C ARG A 350 -20.27 14.74 16.67
N LYS A 351 -19.37 15.39 17.40
CA LYS A 351 -19.61 16.68 18.09
C LYS A 351 -19.10 17.89 17.30
N ILE A 352 -18.32 17.67 16.26
CA ILE A 352 -17.63 18.71 15.48
C ILE A 352 -18.12 18.64 14.03
N LYS A 353 -18.69 19.71 13.52
CA LYS A 353 -19.03 19.79 12.09
C LYS A 353 -17.78 19.62 11.24
N ARG A 354 -17.85 18.80 10.18
CA ARG A 354 -16.72 18.63 9.24
C ARG A 354 -16.30 19.98 8.64
N LYS A 355 -14.99 20.15 8.51
CA LYS A 355 -14.42 21.27 7.76
C LYS A 355 -14.86 21.17 6.30
N PRO A 356 -15.60 22.14 5.76
CA PRO A 356 -15.93 22.14 4.35
C PRO A 356 -14.67 22.40 3.51
N ILE A 357 -14.39 21.52 2.57
CA ILE A 357 -13.27 21.59 1.63
C ILE A 357 -13.84 21.58 0.21
N LYS A 358 -13.28 22.37 -0.69
CA LYS A 358 -13.67 22.32 -2.11
C LYS A 358 -13.23 20.99 -2.72
N ILE A 359 -14.03 20.42 -3.60
CA ILE A 359 -13.73 19.10 -4.19
C ILE A 359 -12.32 19.05 -4.83
N GLY A 360 -11.89 20.09 -5.55
CA GLY A 360 -10.57 20.14 -6.16
C GLY A 360 -9.41 20.12 -5.15
N ASP A 361 -9.60 20.66 -3.94
CA ASP A 361 -8.61 20.59 -2.87
C ASP A 361 -8.68 19.24 -2.12
N LEU A 362 -9.88 18.69 -1.96
CA LEU A 362 -10.07 17.37 -1.39
C LEU A 362 -9.40 16.28 -2.23
N LEU A 363 -9.57 16.31 -3.54
CA LEU A 363 -8.99 15.31 -4.44
C LEU A 363 -7.44 15.33 -4.50
N LYS A 364 -6.78 16.36 -3.98
CA LYS A 364 -5.32 16.34 -3.82
C LYS A 364 -4.85 15.27 -2.84
N TYR A 365 -5.70 14.86 -1.90
CA TYR A 365 -5.42 13.79 -0.95
C TYR A 365 -5.42 12.37 -1.58
N LEU A 366 -5.71 12.25 -2.87
CA LEU A 366 -5.51 11.02 -3.63
C LEU A 366 -4.03 10.70 -3.85
N ASP A 367 -3.17 11.72 -3.86
CA ASP A 367 -1.72 11.53 -3.90
C ASP A 367 -1.22 11.18 -2.49
N ASN A 368 -0.68 10.00 -2.34
CA ASN A 368 -0.13 9.53 -1.07
C ASN A 368 1.00 10.43 -0.55
N ASN A 369 1.69 11.18 -1.42
CA ASN A 369 2.74 12.11 -1.04
C ASN A 369 2.23 13.53 -0.78
N TYR A 370 0.91 13.73 -0.86
CA TYR A 370 0.34 15.05 -0.65
C TYR A 370 0.26 15.43 0.83
N TYR A 371 0.68 16.63 1.12
CA TYR A 371 0.38 17.38 2.33
C TYR A 371 0.10 18.83 1.99
N GLU A 372 -0.75 19.49 2.78
CA GLU A 372 -1.00 20.92 2.59
C GLU A 372 0.27 21.72 2.89
N ASP A 373 0.83 22.38 1.88
CA ASP A 373 1.95 23.31 2.07
C ASP A 373 1.46 24.61 2.73
N ASN A 374 2.20 25.09 3.72
CA ASN A 374 1.91 26.32 4.46
C ASN A 374 3.20 26.96 4.98
N ASP A 375 3.06 28.19 5.56
CA ASP A 375 4.21 28.94 6.05
C ASP A 375 5.02 28.22 7.12
N SER A 376 4.36 27.49 8.02
CA SER A 376 5.03 26.72 9.08
C SER A 376 5.95 25.65 8.51
N LYS A 377 5.45 24.87 7.54
CA LYS A 377 6.23 23.83 6.86
C LYS A 377 7.36 24.43 6.03
N ARG A 378 7.10 25.50 5.30
CA ARG A 378 8.14 26.22 4.52
C ARG A 378 9.27 26.78 5.40
N LYS A 379 8.96 27.30 6.60
CA LYS A 379 9.96 27.75 7.55
C LYS A 379 10.81 26.58 8.06
N PHE A 380 10.18 25.46 8.41
CA PHE A 380 10.90 24.29 8.88
C PHE A 380 11.76 23.65 7.80
N LYS A 381 11.28 23.57 6.54
CA LYS A 381 12.11 23.14 5.39
C LYS A 381 13.38 23.98 5.25
N LYS A 382 13.27 25.31 5.39
CA LYS A 382 14.43 26.21 5.35
C LYS A 382 15.39 25.93 6.51
N TYR A 383 14.87 25.65 7.69
CA TYR A 383 15.67 25.27 8.85
C TYR A 383 16.41 23.97 8.62
N LEU A 384 15.73 22.92 8.16
CA LEU A 384 16.33 21.63 7.84
C LEU A 384 17.46 21.77 6.80
N LYS A 385 17.19 22.52 5.73
CA LYS A 385 18.20 22.80 4.68
C LYS A 385 19.41 23.53 5.22
N LYS A 386 19.23 24.54 6.07
CA LYS A 386 20.32 25.29 6.73
C LYS A 386 21.18 24.37 7.60
N ASN A 387 20.61 23.32 8.21
CA ASN A 387 21.30 22.37 9.04
C ASN A 387 21.83 21.13 8.27
N GLY A 388 21.89 21.21 6.93
CA GLY A 388 22.57 20.23 6.10
C GLY A 388 21.74 19.02 5.66
N ILE A 389 20.43 19.02 5.91
CA ILE A 389 19.53 17.97 5.42
C ILE A 389 19.38 18.09 3.89
N LEU A 390 19.48 16.98 3.18
CA LEU A 390 19.34 16.94 1.71
C LEU A 390 17.91 17.27 1.30
N ASP A 391 17.76 17.99 0.18
CA ASP A 391 16.45 18.44 -0.32
C ASP A 391 15.47 17.27 -0.53
N GLU A 392 15.94 16.11 -0.97
CA GLU A 392 15.15 14.88 -1.15
C GLU A 392 14.58 14.35 0.17
N ASN A 393 15.34 14.42 1.26
CA ASN A 393 14.92 13.98 2.60
C ASN A 393 13.96 14.98 3.26
N ILE A 394 14.07 16.27 2.95
CA ILE A 394 13.23 17.32 3.54
C ILE A 394 11.76 17.08 3.23
N GLU A 395 11.42 16.72 1.99
CA GLU A 395 10.02 16.46 1.59
C GLU A 395 9.46 15.25 2.34
N GLU A 396 10.26 14.20 2.49
CA GLU A 396 9.87 12.99 3.23
C GLU A 396 9.66 13.28 4.72
N ILE A 397 10.56 14.02 5.36
CA ILE A 397 10.42 14.46 6.76
C ILE A 397 9.10 15.20 6.96
N ILE A 398 8.81 16.19 6.12
CA ILE A 398 7.58 16.99 6.24
C ILE A 398 6.32 16.17 6.01
N LEU A 399 6.37 15.23 5.07
CA LEU A 399 5.27 14.30 4.80
C LEU A 399 5.00 13.41 6.02
N ASN A 400 6.04 12.81 6.59
CA ASN A 400 5.93 11.92 7.74
C ASN A 400 5.43 12.66 8.99
N ILE A 401 5.95 13.85 9.28
CA ILE A 401 5.44 14.71 10.36
C ILE A 401 3.96 15.03 10.14
N SER A 402 3.57 15.39 8.90
CA SER A 402 2.19 15.73 8.58
C SER A 402 1.25 14.54 8.78
N ARG A 403 1.67 13.32 8.42
CA ARG A 403 0.92 12.08 8.63
C ARG A 403 0.75 11.75 10.11
N MET A 404 1.83 11.78 10.90
CA MET A 404 1.77 11.55 12.34
C MET A 404 0.83 12.54 13.03
N TYR A 405 0.88 13.82 12.64
CA TYR A 405 0.05 14.84 13.27
C TYR A 405 -1.45 14.75 12.92
N ARG A 406 -1.79 14.14 11.78
CA ARG A 406 -3.22 13.83 11.45
C ARG A 406 -3.88 12.95 12.51
N LEU A 407 -3.15 12.07 13.18
CA LEU A 407 -3.64 11.24 14.28
C LEU A 407 -4.01 12.05 15.54
N GLY A 408 -3.66 13.33 15.60
CA GLY A 408 -4.00 14.21 16.73
C GLY A 408 -3.03 14.13 17.90
N SER A 409 -1.89 13.46 17.74
CA SER A 409 -0.79 13.41 18.69
C SER A 409 0.47 14.09 18.14
N THR A 410 1.27 14.66 19.02
CA THR A 410 2.50 15.35 18.61
C THR A 410 3.65 14.40 18.29
N PHE A 411 3.62 13.18 18.83
CA PHE A 411 4.68 12.16 18.64
C PHE A 411 6.11 12.75 18.70
N ILE A 412 6.37 13.63 19.67
CA ILE A 412 7.62 14.43 19.75
C ILE A 412 8.86 13.53 19.77
N GLY A 413 8.85 12.48 20.61
CA GLY A 413 9.98 11.54 20.70
C GLY A 413 10.26 10.88 19.33
N THR A 414 9.24 10.28 18.72
CA THR A 414 9.36 9.65 17.39
C THR A 414 9.83 10.65 16.33
N THR A 415 9.40 11.92 16.43
CA THR A 415 9.83 12.96 15.50
C THR A 415 11.30 13.30 15.70
N PHE A 416 11.78 13.34 16.94
CA PHE A 416 13.20 13.58 17.23
C PHE A 416 14.06 12.43 16.73
N ASP A 417 13.67 11.18 17.01
CA ASP A 417 14.36 9.99 16.52
C ASP A 417 14.45 10.01 14.98
N MET A 418 13.34 10.36 14.31
CA MET A 418 13.33 10.51 12.86
C MET A 418 14.29 11.62 12.37
N LEU A 419 14.32 12.78 13.03
CA LEU A 419 15.22 13.88 12.65
C LEU A 419 16.69 13.47 12.81
N ASP A 420 17.03 12.73 13.87
CA ASP A 420 18.36 12.18 14.08
C ASP A 420 18.73 11.16 13.00
N ASP A 421 17.80 10.29 12.61
CA ASP A 421 17.97 9.32 11.51
C ASP A 421 18.33 10.01 10.18
N TYR A 422 17.75 11.18 9.91
CA TYR A 422 18.08 12.01 8.74
C TYR A 422 19.32 12.91 8.93
N GLY A 423 19.99 12.83 10.09
CA GLY A 423 21.23 13.52 10.38
C GLY A 423 21.09 14.89 11.03
N LEU A 424 19.90 15.23 11.54
CA LEU A 424 19.69 16.39 12.40
C LEU A 424 19.64 15.95 13.87
N GLU A 425 20.78 15.92 14.55
CA GLU A 425 20.86 15.62 15.97
C GLU A 425 20.10 16.67 16.80
N VAL A 426 19.15 16.22 17.61
CA VAL A 426 18.41 17.08 18.54
C VAL A 426 19.20 17.18 19.84
N THR A 427 19.72 18.37 20.10
CA THR A 427 20.55 18.70 21.31
C THR A 427 19.80 19.68 22.19
N GLU A 428 20.30 19.90 23.44
CA GLU A 428 19.72 20.91 24.32
C GLU A 428 19.72 22.31 23.70
N ASP A 429 20.70 22.64 22.86
CA ASP A 429 20.85 23.96 22.24
C ASP A 429 19.81 24.22 21.15
N ASN A 430 19.39 23.22 20.37
CA ASN A 430 18.46 23.38 19.25
C ASN A 430 17.05 22.84 19.52
N MET A 431 16.86 22.09 20.60
CA MET A 431 15.58 21.43 20.93
C MET A 431 14.42 22.40 20.98
N GLN A 432 14.59 23.54 21.65
CA GLN A 432 13.50 24.51 21.80
C GLN A 432 13.10 25.14 20.45
N GLU A 433 14.07 25.40 19.59
CA GLU A 433 13.81 25.91 18.24
C GLU A 433 13.05 24.89 17.40
N ILE A 434 13.48 23.63 17.42
CA ILE A 434 12.79 22.53 16.72
C ILE A 434 11.36 22.34 17.27
N LEU A 435 11.17 22.33 18.58
CA LEU A 435 9.84 22.24 19.19
C LEU A 435 8.90 23.38 18.76
N ASN A 436 9.41 24.59 18.59
CA ASN A 436 8.62 25.70 18.10
C ASN A 436 8.14 25.46 16.65
N TYR A 437 9.04 24.97 15.76
CA TYR A 437 8.63 24.60 14.39
C TYR A 437 7.60 23.48 14.38
N LEU A 438 7.83 22.43 15.17
CA LEU A 438 6.92 21.28 15.26
C LEU A 438 5.55 21.70 15.80
N THR A 439 5.51 22.57 16.80
CA THR A 439 4.27 23.14 17.33
C THR A 439 3.52 23.96 16.29
N ASP A 440 4.24 24.78 15.53
CA ASP A 440 3.64 25.56 14.44
C ASP A 440 3.07 24.66 13.34
N ILE A 441 3.79 23.60 12.97
CA ILE A 441 3.32 22.61 11.99
C ILE A 441 2.07 21.90 12.51
N TYR A 442 2.06 21.44 13.77
CA TYR A 442 0.90 20.80 14.40
C TYR A 442 -0.33 21.71 14.35
N ASN A 443 -0.17 22.96 14.78
CA ASN A 443 -1.25 23.94 14.81
C ASN A 443 -1.85 24.24 13.43
N ASN A 444 -1.10 24.00 12.36
CA ASN A 444 -1.48 24.24 10.97
C ASN A 444 -1.65 22.93 10.15
N THR A 445 -1.73 21.78 10.80
CA THR A 445 -2.02 20.48 10.17
C THR A 445 -3.48 20.07 10.46
N ARG A 446 -4.17 19.53 9.46
CA ARG A 446 -5.54 18.99 9.64
C ARG A 446 -5.49 17.72 10.45
N ILE A 447 -6.34 17.65 11.47
CA ILE A 447 -6.35 16.56 12.44
C ILE A 447 -7.65 15.79 12.33
N TRP A 448 -7.58 14.47 12.36
CA TRP A 448 -8.74 13.60 12.29
C TRP A 448 -9.69 13.83 13.45
N ASN A 449 -9.18 13.94 14.68
CA ASN A 449 -9.98 14.26 15.88
C ASN A 449 -10.76 15.59 15.78
N ASN A 450 -10.27 16.51 14.98
CA ASN A 450 -10.90 17.81 14.74
C ASN A 450 -11.79 17.82 13.49
N ASN A 451 -12.10 16.65 12.93
CA ASN A 451 -12.94 16.51 11.74
C ASN A 451 -12.45 17.36 10.56
N GLY A 452 -11.14 17.34 10.30
CA GLY A 452 -10.47 18.05 9.21
C GLY A 452 -10.16 19.52 9.47
N TRP A 453 -10.44 20.05 10.65
CA TRP A 453 -9.97 21.38 11.03
C TRP A 453 -8.55 21.33 11.56
N THR A 454 -7.76 22.39 11.30
CA THR A 454 -6.50 22.59 12.00
C THR A 454 -6.77 23.13 13.41
N PRO A 455 -5.90 22.91 14.42
CA PRO A 455 -6.05 23.48 15.75
C PRO A 455 -6.23 25.01 15.75
N ILE A 456 -5.52 25.72 14.89
CA ILE A 456 -5.64 27.19 14.79
C ILE A 456 -6.98 27.63 14.17
N GLU A 457 -7.52 26.88 13.20
CA GLU A 457 -8.85 27.14 12.64
C GLU A 457 -9.94 26.90 13.68
N MET A 458 -9.84 25.79 14.44
CA MET A 458 -10.79 25.49 15.54
C MET A 458 -10.83 26.59 16.59
N ARG A 459 -9.66 27.11 17.00
CA ARG A 459 -9.59 28.22 17.96
C ARG A 459 -10.30 29.48 17.43
N LYS A 460 -10.03 29.84 16.18
CA LYS A 460 -10.67 31.01 15.55
C LYS A 460 -12.18 30.86 15.42
N GLU A 461 -12.67 29.66 15.13
CA GLU A 461 -14.11 29.39 15.03
C GLU A 461 -14.77 29.45 16.41
N TYR A 462 -14.12 28.93 17.45
CA TYR A 462 -14.59 29.05 18.83
C TYR A 462 -14.67 30.49 19.30
N GLU A 463 -13.67 31.32 19.02
CA GLU A 463 -13.65 32.74 19.34
C GLU A 463 -14.77 33.53 18.65
N LYS A 464 -15.09 33.20 17.39
CA LYS A 464 -16.21 33.82 16.67
C LYS A 464 -17.57 33.48 17.23
N ASN A 465 -17.75 32.28 17.75
CA ASN A 465 -19.05 31.82 18.26
C ASN A 465 -19.31 32.29 19.70
N ASN A 466 -18.29 32.79 20.40
CA ASN A 466 -18.38 33.28 21.78
C ASN A 466 -18.27 34.82 21.89
N ASN A 467 -18.08 35.53 20.77
CA ASN A 467 -18.19 36.99 20.66
C ASN A 467 -19.45 37.37 19.89
#